data_7faecba0f28b0a9c82a360b6eb59402a
#
_entry.id   7faecba0f28b0a9c82a360b6eb59402a
#
_cell.length_a   1.000
_cell.length_b   1.000
_cell.length_c   1.000
_cell.angle_alpha   90.00
_cell.angle_beta   90.00
_cell.angle_gamma   90.00
#
_symmetry.space_group_name_H-M   'P 1'
#
loop_
_entity.id
_entity.type
_entity.pdbx_description
1 polymer ?
#
loop_
_entity_poly.entity_id
_entity_poly.type
_entity_poly.pdbx_seq_one_letter_code
_entity_poly.pdbx_strand_id
1 'polypeptide(L)'
;MDATKTKPFNIDKKLVYDAYKAVKANAGAAGVDGQSLEQFAQDLGRNLYKIWNRMSSGSYIPPPVRAVPIPKKNGGQRILGVPTVADRVAQMVVKQVVERTVEPIFMPDSYGYRPNKSALDAIGVTRERCWKYDWVLEFDIRGLFDNIDHTLLLRAVRKHVKCEWALLYIERWLTAPMELEDGTRVGRTRGTPQGGVVSPILANLFLHYTFDAWMTREYPDLPWCRYADDGLVHCRTEAEAVALKAALAARLAECQLEMHPDKTKIVSARTEDAEAHIRAHNLNSSDTASGQGVQ
;
A
#
# COMPACT_ATOMS: atom_id res chain seq x y z
N MET A 1 10.81 8.10 -43.49
CA MET A 1 11.06 7.40 -42.21
C MET A 1 10.71 8.39 -41.11
N ASP A 2 9.66 8.08 -40.39
CA ASP A 2 9.08 9.02 -39.41
C ASP A 2 9.98 9.06 -38.17
N ALA A 3 10.67 10.21 -37.95
CA ALA A 3 11.65 10.43 -36.87
C ALA A 3 11.02 10.49 -35.47
N THR A 4 9.72 10.18 -35.33
CA THR A 4 8.96 10.36 -34.08
C THR A 4 8.91 9.14 -33.17
N LYS A 5 9.48 7.98 -33.55
CA LYS A 5 9.46 6.73 -32.76
C LYS A 5 10.82 6.33 -32.20
N THR A 6 11.56 7.23 -31.60
CA THR A 6 12.84 6.89 -30.94
C THR A 6 12.68 6.27 -29.55
N LYS A 7 11.47 6.27 -28.98
CA LYS A 7 11.18 5.74 -27.64
C LYS A 7 9.98 4.80 -27.67
N PRO A 8 10.09 3.58 -27.09
CA PRO A 8 9.01 2.60 -27.10
C PRO A 8 7.78 3.05 -26.29
N PHE A 9 7.98 3.91 -25.29
CA PHE A 9 6.92 4.34 -24.37
C PHE A 9 6.60 5.82 -24.51
N ASN A 10 5.33 6.14 -24.72
CA ASN A 10 4.84 7.51 -24.73
C ASN A 10 4.48 7.95 -23.29
N ILE A 11 5.39 8.64 -22.63
CA ILE A 11 5.20 9.22 -21.30
C ILE A 11 5.23 10.75 -21.43
N ASP A 12 4.17 11.41 -20.99
CA ASP A 12 4.08 12.87 -21.03
C ASP A 12 5.06 13.47 -20.01
N LYS A 13 5.86 14.46 -20.45
CA LYS A 13 6.75 15.21 -19.56
C LYS A 13 6.00 15.94 -18.46
N LYS A 14 4.77 16.41 -18.75
CA LYS A 14 3.90 17.04 -17.76
C LYS A 14 3.55 16.07 -16.62
N LEU A 15 3.28 14.81 -16.94
CA LEU A 15 3.02 13.77 -15.94
C LEU A 15 4.20 13.60 -14.97
N VAL A 16 5.45 13.66 -15.47
CA VAL A 16 6.66 13.58 -14.64
C VAL A 16 6.80 14.83 -13.75
N TYR A 17 6.48 16.00 -14.27
CA TYR A 17 6.51 17.24 -13.50
C TYR A 17 5.43 17.27 -12.40
N ASP A 18 4.21 16.83 -12.71
CA ASP A 18 3.13 16.73 -11.73
C ASP A 18 3.44 15.66 -10.65
N ALA A 19 4.09 14.57 -11.02
CA ALA A 19 4.61 13.59 -10.09
C ALA A 19 5.66 14.17 -9.13
N TYR A 20 6.59 15.00 -9.62
CA TYR A 20 7.54 15.70 -8.76
C TYR A 20 6.84 16.64 -7.76
N LYS A 21 5.84 17.39 -8.20
CA LYS A 21 5.08 18.27 -7.29
C LYS A 21 4.43 17.49 -6.15
N ALA A 22 3.84 16.34 -6.46
CA ALA A 22 3.24 15.47 -5.46
C ALA A 22 4.29 14.90 -4.49
N VAL A 23 5.45 14.47 -5.00
CA VAL A 23 6.56 13.97 -4.14
C VAL A 23 7.10 15.10 -3.26
N LYS A 24 7.25 16.33 -3.80
CA LYS A 24 7.70 17.48 -3.03
C LYS A 24 6.74 17.84 -1.89
N ALA A 25 5.45 17.79 -2.15
CA ALA A 25 4.42 18.07 -1.13
C ALA A 25 4.42 17.06 0.03
N ASN A 26 4.81 15.81 -0.24
CA ASN A 26 4.89 14.75 0.77
C ASN A 26 6.24 14.71 1.52
N ALA A 27 7.21 15.56 1.16
CA ALA A 27 8.55 15.62 1.75
C ALA A 27 9.26 14.24 1.77
N GLY A 28 10.01 13.92 2.85
CA GLY A 28 10.64 12.63 3.09
C GLY A 28 12.15 12.63 2.92
N ALA A 29 12.80 11.67 3.58
CA ALA A 29 14.26 11.54 3.66
C ALA A 29 14.91 11.15 2.34
N ALA A 30 16.22 11.38 2.21
CA ALA A 30 17.04 10.91 1.09
C ALA A 30 17.13 9.38 1.04
N GLY A 31 17.24 8.82 -0.17
CA GLY A 31 17.48 7.40 -0.39
C GLY A 31 18.96 7.00 -0.23
N VAL A 32 19.38 5.93 -0.93
CA VAL A 32 20.76 5.44 -0.93
C VAL A 32 21.77 6.41 -1.54
N ASP A 33 21.31 7.35 -2.39
CA ASP A 33 22.15 8.36 -3.03
C ASP A 33 22.44 9.58 -2.14
N GLY A 34 21.80 9.66 -0.96
CA GLY A 34 21.93 10.79 -0.04
C GLY A 34 21.34 12.11 -0.56
N GLN A 35 20.74 12.14 -1.76
CA GLN A 35 20.21 13.36 -2.36
C GLN A 35 18.88 13.78 -1.70
N SER A 36 18.86 15.00 -1.11
CA SER A 36 17.64 15.59 -0.56
C SER A 36 16.71 16.15 -1.66
N LEU A 37 15.47 16.47 -1.29
CA LEU A 37 14.52 17.15 -2.18
C LEU A 37 15.02 18.53 -2.64
N GLU A 38 15.69 19.28 -1.75
CA GLU A 38 16.27 20.59 -2.05
C GLU A 38 17.41 20.45 -3.05
N GLN A 39 18.32 19.51 -2.83
CA GLN A 39 19.42 19.22 -3.76
C GLN A 39 18.90 18.74 -5.13
N PHE A 40 17.86 17.89 -5.13
CA PHE A 40 17.21 17.48 -6.37
C PHE A 40 16.60 18.67 -7.13
N ALA A 41 16.02 19.63 -6.42
CA ALA A 41 15.39 20.82 -6.99
C ALA A 41 16.40 21.81 -7.59
N GLN A 42 17.67 21.83 -7.17
CA GLN A 42 18.70 22.71 -7.70
C GLN A 42 18.95 22.50 -9.21
N ASP A 43 18.83 21.26 -9.70
CA ASP A 43 18.96 20.93 -11.13
C ASP A 43 17.71 20.22 -11.65
N LEU A 44 16.55 20.79 -11.31
CA LEU A 44 15.23 20.16 -11.51
C LEU A 44 15.01 19.74 -12.97
N GLY A 45 15.25 20.63 -13.90
CA GLY A 45 15.02 20.38 -15.33
C GLY A 45 15.80 19.16 -15.83
N ARG A 46 17.09 19.09 -15.50
CA ARG A 46 17.96 17.97 -15.88
C ARG A 46 17.56 16.67 -15.17
N ASN A 47 17.22 16.74 -13.89
CA ASN A 47 16.82 15.57 -13.12
C ASN A 47 15.51 14.97 -13.64
N LEU A 48 14.49 15.78 -13.90
CA LEU A 48 13.22 15.34 -14.49
C LEU A 48 13.40 14.84 -15.92
N TYR A 49 14.25 15.49 -16.72
CA TYR A 49 14.56 15.00 -18.06
C TYR A 49 15.21 13.60 -18.04
N LYS A 50 16.13 13.34 -17.11
CA LYS A 50 16.76 12.02 -16.95
C LYS A 50 15.73 10.94 -16.62
N ILE A 51 14.80 11.23 -15.69
CA ILE A 51 13.73 10.29 -15.31
C ILE A 51 12.85 10.02 -16.53
N TRP A 52 12.30 11.07 -17.12
CA TRP A 52 11.45 10.98 -18.30
C TRP A 52 12.12 10.19 -19.44
N ASN A 53 13.39 10.55 -19.75
CA ASN A 53 14.13 9.93 -20.84
C ASN A 53 14.33 8.43 -20.63
N ARG A 54 14.76 8.03 -19.43
CA ARG A 54 14.97 6.61 -19.08
C ARG A 54 13.67 5.82 -18.99
N MET A 55 12.62 6.41 -18.44
CA MET A 55 11.31 5.74 -18.40
C MET A 55 10.73 5.58 -19.81
N SER A 56 10.80 6.61 -20.65
CA SER A 56 10.27 6.55 -22.03
C SER A 56 11.07 5.60 -22.92
N SER A 57 12.35 5.38 -22.65
CA SER A 57 13.18 4.40 -23.38
C SER A 57 13.13 2.98 -22.82
N GLY A 58 12.43 2.75 -21.72
CA GLY A 58 12.43 1.44 -21.04
C GLY A 58 13.70 1.13 -20.26
N SER A 59 14.68 2.05 -20.22
CA SER A 59 15.99 1.83 -19.59
C SER A 59 16.06 2.24 -18.11
N TYR A 60 14.95 2.70 -17.52
CA TYR A 60 14.92 3.06 -16.11
C TYR A 60 15.03 1.79 -15.26
N ILE A 61 16.08 1.70 -14.48
CA ILE A 61 16.32 0.65 -13.48
C ILE A 61 16.22 1.32 -12.10
N PRO A 62 15.34 0.85 -11.21
CA PRO A 62 15.26 1.37 -9.86
C PRO A 62 16.57 1.16 -9.09
N PRO A 63 17.07 2.17 -8.37
CA PRO A 63 18.16 1.96 -7.42
C PRO A 63 17.67 1.11 -6.24
N PRO A 64 18.60 0.57 -5.42
CA PRO A 64 18.21 -0.06 -4.17
C PRO A 64 17.41 0.89 -3.27
N VAL A 65 16.48 0.36 -2.47
CA VAL A 65 15.82 1.14 -1.41
C VAL A 65 16.67 1.11 -0.14
N ARG A 66 16.86 2.27 0.49
CA ARG A 66 17.61 2.35 1.74
C ARG A 66 16.77 1.78 2.90
N ALA A 67 17.31 0.79 3.61
CA ALA A 67 16.68 0.24 4.81
C ALA A 67 16.84 1.22 5.98
N VAL A 68 15.72 1.58 6.62
CA VAL A 68 15.71 2.42 7.82
C VAL A 68 14.92 1.69 8.91
N PRO A 69 15.59 1.21 9.98
CA PRO A 69 14.90 0.58 11.08
C PRO A 69 14.15 1.64 11.91
N ILE A 70 12.88 1.39 12.18
CA ILE A 70 12.02 2.22 13.03
C ILE A 70 11.52 1.38 14.21
N PRO A 71 11.67 1.85 15.46
CA PRO A 71 11.17 1.13 16.62
C PRO A 71 9.65 1.06 16.61
N LYS A 72 9.09 -0.11 16.99
CA LYS A 72 7.66 -0.29 17.21
C LYS A 72 7.28 0.07 18.65
N LYS A 73 6.06 0.57 18.88
CA LYS A 73 5.55 0.92 20.24
C LYS A 73 5.59 -0.26 21.22
N ASN A 74 5.43 -1.48 20.75
CA ASN A 74 5.39 -2.73 21.54
C ASN A 74 6.74 -3.47 21.57
N GLY A 75 7.85 -2.78 21.27
CA GLY A 75 9.16 -3.39 21.11
C GLY A 75 9.36 -4.01 19.71
N GLY A 76 10.62 -4.33 19.39
CA GLY A 76 11.00 -4.75 18.05
C GLY A 76 11.17 -3.59 17.07
N GLN A 77 11.47 -3.92 15.81
CA GLN A 77 11.72 -2.93 14.74
C GLN A 77 10.87 -3.26 13.53
N ARG A 78 10.50 -2.25 12.76
CA ARG A 78 10.06 -2.39 11.37
C ARG A 78 11.08 -1.72 10.47
N ILE A 79 11.31 -2.29 9.30
CA ILE A 79 12.25 -1.74 8.34
C ILE A 79 11.47 -0.97 7.28
N LEU A 80 11.68 0.33 7.18
CA LEU A 80 11.20 1.11 6.06
C LEU A 80 12.20 1.03 4.91
N GLY A 81 11.68 0.89 3.70
CA GLY A 81 12.46 1.03 2.49
C GLY A 81 12.29 2.43 1.90
N VAL A 82 13.33 3.27 2.00
CA VAL A 82 13.30 4.66 1.53
C VAL A 82 13.88 4.73 0.11
N PRO A 83 13.05 4.97 -0.93
CA PRO A 83 13.52 5.17 -2.29
C PRO A 83 14.24 6.52 -2.44
N THR A 84 15.12 6.64 -3.43
CA THR A 84 15.70 7.94 -3.82
C THR A 84 14.62 8.94 -4.25
N VAL A 85 14.91 10.23 -4.22
CA VAL A 85 13.98 11.26 -4.71
C VAL A 85 13.59 11.00 -6.17
N ALA A 86 14.56 10.68 -7.02
CA ALA A 86 14.33 10.35 -8.42
C ALA A 86 13.39 9.13 -8.57
N ASP A 87 13.58 8.10 -7.75
CA ASP A 87 12.75 6.90 -7.80
C ASP A 87 11.34 7.14 -7.27
N ARG A 88 11.19 7.97 -6.22
CA ARG A 88 9.86 8.41 -5.77
C ARG A 88 9.08 9.15 -6.86
N VAL A 89 9.74 9.99 -7.64
CA VAL A 89 9.12 10.66 -8.79
C VAL A 89 8.71 9.64 -9.86
N ALA A 90 9.59 8.69 -10.21
CA ALA A 90 9.28 7.63 -11.16
C ALA A 90 8.10 6.75 -10.70
N GLN A 91 8.09 6.36 -9.43
CA GLN A 91 6.98 5.61 -8.83
C GLN A 91 5.66 6.41 -8.84
N MET A 92 5.73 7.72 -8.57
CA MET A 92 4.54 8.59 -8.60
C MET A 92 3.96 8.71 -10.02
N VAL A 93 4.79 8.73 -11.07
CA VAL A 93 4.34 8.69 -12.47
C VAL A 93 3.51 7.43 -12.72
N VAL A 94 4.00 6.26 -12.29
CA VAL A 94 3.28 5.00 -12.43
C VAL A 94 2.03 4.98 -11.57
N LYS A 95 2.14 5.40 -10.29
CA LYS A 95 1.00 5.47 -9.37
C LYS A 95 -0.17 6.24 -9.96
N GLN A 96 0.07 7.43 -10.51
CA GLN A 96 -0.98 8.27 -11.11
C GLN A 96 -1.72 7.59 -12.26
N VAL A 97 -1.05 6.75 -13.04
CA VAL A 97 -1.68 5.99 -14.14
C VAL A 97 -2.45 4.80 -13.60
N VAL A 98 -1.86 4.05 -12.69
CA VAL A 98 -2.48 2.87 -12.07
C VAL A 98 -3.72 3.27 -11.27
N GLU A 99 -3.64 4.34 -10.47
CA GLU A 99 -4.71 4.83 -9.61
C GLU A 99 -5.98 5.16 -10.41
N ARG A 100 -5.87 5.82 -11.56
CA ARG A 100 -7.01 6.10 -12.44
C ARG A 100 -7.76 4.84 -12.89
N THR A 101 -7.05 3.72 -12.97
CA THR A 101 -7.60 2.45 -13.44
C THR A 101 -8.16 1.59 -12.31
N VAL A 102 -7.49 1.59 -11.13
CA VAL A 102 -7.87 0.69 -10.05
C VAL A 102 -8.73 1.34 -8.97
N GLU A 103 -8.68 2.67 -8.79
CA GLU A 103 -9.53 3.35 -7.81
C GLU A 103 -11.03 3.09 -8.01
N PRO A 104 -11.56 3.10 -9.25
CA PRO A 104 -12.99 2.84 -9.48
C PRO A 104 -13.46 1.42 -9.12
N ILE A 105 -12.56 0.45 -9.01
CA ILE A 105 -12.94 -0.94 -8.68
C ILE A 105 -12.91 -1.23 -7.18
N PHE A 106 -12.29 -0.37 -6.38
CA PHE A 106 -12.22 -0.57 -4.94
C PHE A 106 -13.58 -0.41 -4.27
N MET A 107 -13.87 -1.29 -3.32
CA MET A 107 -15.14 -1.28 -2.59
C MET A 107 -15.29 -0.02 -1.74
N PRO A 108 -16.52 0.47 -1.51
CA PRO A 108 -16.78 1.67 -0.72
C PRO A 108 -16.21 1.61 0.69
N ASP A 109 -16.22 0.44 1.30
CA ASP A 109 -15.80 0.20 2.69
C ASP A 109 -14.29 -0.10 2.86
N SER A 110 -13.49 0.08 1.80
CA SER A 110 -12.04 0.12 1.86
C SER A 110 -11.58 1.57 1.94
N TYR A 111 -10.83 1.95 2.99
CA TYR A 111 -10.52 3.35 3.33
C TYR A 111 -9.04 3.70 3.24
N GLY A 112 -8.14 2.83 3.65
CA GLY A 112 -6.71 3.15 3.76
C GLY A 112 -6.04 3.48 2.40
N TYR A 113 -5.18 4.49 2.39
CA TYR A 113 -4.38 4.91 1.24
C TYR A 113 -5.16 5.32 -0.01
N ARG A 114 -6.40 5.68 0.12
CA ARG A 114 -7.29 6.07 -1.01
C ARG A 114 -7.58 7.56 -1.01
N PRO A 115 -7.71 8.19 -2.19
CA PRO A 115 -8.11 9.59 -2.29
C PRO A 115 -9.52 9.79 -1.70
N ASN A 116 -9.74 10.92 -1.01
CA ASN A 116 -11.02 11.30 -0.42
C ASN A 116 -11.60 10.28 0.59
N LYS A 117 -10.75 9.44 1.18
CA LYS A 117 -11.09 8.50 2.27
C LYS A 117 -10.19 8.77 3.46
N SER A 118 -10.75 8.72 4.66
CA SER A 118 -10.02 8.96 5.90
C SER A 118 -10.27 7.88 6.95
N ALA A 119 -9.43 7.83 7.98
CA ALA A 119 -9.67 6.97 9.13
C ALA A 119 -10.94 7.37 9.90
N LEU A 120 -11.27 8.66 9.93
CA LEU A 120 -12.49 9.15 10.58
C LEU A 120 -13.75 8.66 9.88
N ASP A 121 -13.76 8.57 8.54
CA ASP A 121 -14.88 8.00 7.79
C ASP A 121 -15.06 6.51 8.12
N ALA A 122 -13.96 5.76 8.21
CA ALA A 122 -13.99 4.35 8.60
C ALA A 122 -14.54 4.17 10.02
N ILE A 123 -14.10 5.00 10.97
CA ILE A 123 -14.61 5.00 12.36
C ILE A 123 -16.09 5.31 12.39
N GLY A 124 -16.55 6.33 11.66
CA GLY A 124 -17.97 6.73 11.59
C GLY A 124 -18.85 5.57 11.14
N VAL A 125 -18.51 4.94 10.03
CA VAL A 125 -19.26 3.79 9.49
C VAL A 125 -19.22 2.59 10.43
N THR A 126 -18.08 2.30 11.04
CA THR A 126 -17.94 1.20 12.01
C THR A 126 -18.82 1.43 13.22
N ARG A 127 -18.84 2.65 13.77
CA ARG A 127 -19.68 3.02 14.91
C ARG A 127 -21.17 2.82 14.62
N GLU A 128 -21.65 3.28 13.47
CA GLU A 128 -23.05 3.10 13.07
C GLU A 128 -23.44 1.61 12.98
N ARG A 129 -22.52 0.76 12.53
CA ARG A 129 -22.73 -0.70 12.40
C ARG A 129 -22.73 -1.41 13.74
N CYS A 130 -21.90 -0.99 14.70
CA CYS A 130 -21.89 -1.54 16.06
C CYS A 130 -23.24 -1.39 16.79
N TRP A 131 -24.11 -0.47 16.37
CA TRP A 131 -25.48 -0.33 16.92
C TRP A 131 -26.46 -1.38 16.38
N LYS A 132 -26.10 -2.07 15.28
CA LYS A 132 -26.96 -3.05 14.58
C LYS A 132 -26.45 -4.48 14.69
N TYR A 133 -25.20 -4.65 15.04
CA TYR A 133 -24.52 -5.94 15.12
C TYR A 133 -23.87 -6.11 16.49
N ASP A 134 -24.10 -7.23 17.13
CA ASP A 134 -23.66 -7.45 18.51
C ASP A 134 -22.20 -7.93 18.63
N TRP A 135 -21.59 -8.37 17.52
CA TRP A 135 -20.25 -8.93 17.50
C TRP A 135 -19.41 -8.35 16.39
N VAL A 136 -18.13 -8.18 16.66
CA VAL A 136 -17.15 -7.70 15.69
C VAL A 136 -15.95 -8.63 15.65
N LEU A 137 -15.60 -9.10 14.46
CA LEU A 137 -14.30 -9.71 14.20
C LEU A 137 -13.33 -8.61 13.78
N GLU A 138 -12.35 -8.31 14.64
CA GLU A 138 -11.21 -7.46 14.33
C GLU A 138 -10.06 -8.34 13.84
N PHE A 139 -9.40 -7.94 12.76
CA PHE A 139 -8.24 -8.66 12.27
C PHE A 139 -7.16 -7.73 11.72
N ASP A 140 -5.91 -8.18 11.83
CA ASP A 140 -4.72 -7.55 11.27
C ASP A 140 -3.98 -8.60 10.44
N ILE A 141 -3.36 -8.19 9.35
CA ILE A 141 -2.60 -9.10 8.49
C ILE A 141 -1.11 -9.00 8.87
N ARG A 142 -0.53 -10.12 9.24
CA ARG A 142 0.86 -10.19 9.69
C ARG A 142 1.82 -9.79 8.57
N GLY A 143 2.46 -8.62 8.73
CA GLY A 143 3.49 -8.16 7.81
C GLY A 143 3.04 -8.08 6.35
N LEU A 144 1.86 -7.53 6.08
CA LEU A 144 1.28 -7.45 4.74
C LEU A 144 2.29 -7.04 3.67
N PHE A 145 2.94 -5.88 3.87
CA PHE A 145 3.89 -5.34 2.88
C PHE A 145 5.09 -6.24 2.62
N ASP A 146 5.50 -7.04 3.59
CA ASP A 146 6.66 -7.93 3.47
C ASP A 146 6.30 -9.29 2.86
N ASN A 147 4.99 -9.66 2.85
CA ASN A 147 4.54 -11.00 2.51
C ASN A 147 3.70 -11.10 1.23
N ILE A 148 3.31 -9.99 0.59
CA ILE A 148 2.55 -10.03 -0.66
C ILE A 148 3.28 -10.89 -1.69
N ASP A 149 2.61 -11.94 -2.19
CA ASP A 149 3.14 -12.78 -3.27
C ASP A 149 3.18 -12.01 -4.59
N HIS A 150 4.35 -11.97 -5.24
CA HIS A 150 4.54 -11.21 -6.48
C HIS A 150 3.73 -11.78 -7.65
N THR A 151 3.57 -13.10 -7.72
CA THR A 151 2.82 -13.75 -8.81
C THR A 151 1.33 -13.41 -8.74
N LEU A 152 0.75 -13.52 -7.54
CA LEU A 152 -0.65 -13.17 -7.30
C LEU A 152 -0.89 -11.68 -7.49
N LEU A 153 0.01 -10.82 -6.98
CA LEU A 153 -0.08 -9.37 -7.16
C LEU A 153 -0.02 -8.99 -8.63
N LEU A 154 0.97 -9.49 -9.39
CA LEU A 154 1.11 -9.17 -10.81
C LEU A 154 -0.05 -9.69 -11.65
N ARG A 155 -0.67 -10.82 -11.27
CA ARG A 155 -1.91 -11.29 -11.87
C ARG A 155 -3.05 -10.29 -11.68
N ALA A 156 -3.21 -9.75 -10.46
CA ALA A 156 -4.20 -8.71 -10.16
C ALA A 156 -3.90 -7.41 -10.93
N VAL A 157 -2.64 -6.96 -10.95
CA VAL A 157 -2.22 -5.76 -11.68
C VAL A 157 -2.50 -5.88 -13.17
N ARG A 158 -2.09 -6.98 -13.82
CA ARG A 158 -2.29 -7.21 -15.27
C ARG A 158 -3.75 -7.32 -15.68
N LYS A 159 -4.65 -7.66 -14.77
CA LYS A 159 -6.08 -7.68 -15.02
C LYS A 159 -6.62 -6.27 -15.33
N HIS A 160 -6.12 -5.25 -14.64
CA HIS A 160 -6.62 -3.88 -14.72
C HIS A 160 -5.69 -2.94 -15.49
N VAL A 161 -4.40 -3.05 -15.29
CA VAL A 161 -3.41 -2.16 -15.91
C VAL A 161 -2.97 -2.74 -17.24
N LYS A 162 -3.29 -2.03 -18.35
CA LYS A 162 -2.91 -2.42 -19.72
C LYS A 162 -1.70 -1.63 -20.23
N CYS A 163 -1.21 -0.69 -19.44
CA CYS A 163 -0.07 0.16 -19.75
C CYS A 163 1.24 -0.63 -19.59
N GLU A 164 1.88 -1.02 -20.68
CA GLU A 164 3.08 -1.89 -20.69
C GLU A 164 4.24 -1.33 -19.87
N TRP A 165 4.51 -0.03 -20.00
CA TRP A 165 5.60 0.57 -19.23
C TRP A 165 5.28 0.63 -17.71
N ALA A 166 4.03 0.80 -17.34
CA ALA A 166 3.63 0.76 -15.93
C ALA A 166 3.85 -0.64 -15.34
N LEU A 167 3.46 -1.69 -16.08
CA LEU A 167 3.72 -3.08 -15.69
C LEU A 167 5.22 -3.36 -15.55
N LEU A 168 6.03 -2.97 -16.55
CA LEU A 168 7.48 -3.13 -16.53
C LEU A 168 8.12 -2.53 -15.28
N TYR A 169 7.71 -1.31 -14.91
CA TYR A 169 8.31 -0.64 -13.75
C TYR A 169 7.80 -1.18 -12.42
N ILE A 170 6.55 -1.60 -12.33
CA ILE A 170 6.04 -2.30 -11.14
C ILE A 170 6.86 -3.58 -10.91
N GLU A 171 7.08 -4.40 -11.92
CA GLU A 171 7.89 -5.62 -11.80
C GLU A 171 9.32 -5.33 -11.32
N ARG A 172 9.95 -4.27 -11.85
CA ARG A 172 11.29 -3.84 -11.43
C ARG A 172 11.33 -3.37 -9.97
N TRP A 173 10.32 -2.63 -9.50
CA TRP A 173 10.25 -2.19 -8.09
C TRP A 173 9.98 -3.34 -7.13
N LEU A 174 9.17 -4.32 -7.52
CA LEU A 174 8.93 -5.49 -6.68
C LEU A 174 10.21 -6.30 -6.42
N THR A 175 11.13 -6.33 -7.40
CA THR A 175 12.40 -7.06 -7.31
C THR A 175 13.60 -6.18 -6.94
N ALA A 176 13.41 -4.87 -6.80
CA ALA A 176 14.49 -3.97 -6.41
C ALA A 176 15.06 -4.34 -5.04
N PRO A 177 16.39 -4.45 -4.90
CA PRO A 177 17.01 -4.83 -3.65
C PRO A 177 16.85 -3.76 -2.57
N MET A 178 16.93 -4.18 -1.32
CA MET A 178 17.07 -3.29 -0.15
C MET A 178 18.54 -3.22 0.22
N GLU A 179 19.05 -2.02 0.46
CA GLU A 179 20.42 -1.78 0.94
C GLU A 179 20.39 -1.48 2.44
N LEU A 180 21.07 -2.31 3.21
CA LEU A 180 21.21 -2.18 4.66
C LEU A 180 22.23 -1.08 5.00
N GLU A 181 22.33 -0.73 6.27
CA GLU A 181 23.24 0.31 6.76
C GLU A 181 24.71 0.00 6.50
N ASP A 182 25.09 -1.26 6.51
CA ASP A 182 26.44 -1.75 6.19
C ASP A 182 26.75 -1.83 4.68
N GLY A 183 25.81 -1.41 3.81
CA GLY A 183 25.93 -1.48 2.36
C GLY A 183 25.55 -2.84 1.77
N THR A 184 25.21 -3.83 2.58
CA THR A 184 24.74 -5.15 2.11
C THR A 184 23.42 -4.99 1.35
N ARG A 185 23.32 -5.63 0.18
CA ARG A 185 22.11 -5.65 -0.64
C ARG A 185 21.37 -6.95 -0.49
N VAL A 186 20.13 -6.86 -0.03
CA VAL A 186 19.22 -7.98 0.13
C VAL A 186 18.20 -7.98 -1.01
N GLY A 187 18.17 -9.05 -1.78
CA GLY A 187 17.18 -9.24 -2.85
C GLY A 187 15.79 -9.47 -2.28
N ARG A 188 14.76 -9.19 -3.10
CA ARG A 188 13.37 -9.36 -2.73
C ARG A 188 12.67 -10.34 -3.68
N THR A 189 12.03 -11.36 -3.11
CA THR A 189 11.25 -12.37 -3.84
C THR A 189 9.76 -12.29 -3.56
N ARG A 190 9.36 -11.52 -2.54
CA ARG A 190 7.98 -11.23 -2.14
C ARG A 190 7.90 -9.86 -1.45
N GLY A 191 6.71 -9.38 -1.28
CA GLY A 191 6.46 -8.10 -0.62
C GLY A 191 6.74 -6.88 -1.49
N THR A 192 6.47 -5.72 -0.93
CA THR A 192 6.76 -4.41 -1.52
C THR A 192 7.32 -3.48 -0.43
N PRO A 193 8.24 -2.54 -0.76
CA PRO A 193 8.87 -1.71 0.26
C PRO A 193 7.86 -0.92 1.08
N GLN A 194 7.90 -1.03 2.42
CA GLN A 194 7.19 -0.08 3.29
C GLN A 194 7.87 1.29 3.15
N GLY A 195 7.16 2.25 2.53
CA GLY A 195 7.71 3.57 2.17
C GLY A 195 7.87 3.80 0.67
N GLY A 196 7.65 2.78 -0.16
CA GLY A 196 7.52 2.95 -1.61
C GLY A 196 6.24 3.72 -1.96
N VAL A 197 6.32 4.62 -2.93
CA VAL A 197 5.17 5.47 -3.35
C VAL A 197 4.06 4.66 -4.02
N VAL A 198 4.42 3.59 -4.75
CA VAL A 198 3.47 2.71 -5.42
C VAL A 198 2.97 1.57 -4.53
N SER A 199 3.66 1.28 -3.43
CA SER A 199 3.38 0.15 -2.55
C SER A 199 1.95 0.16 -1.96
N PRO A 200 1.41 1.29 -1.48
CA PRO A 200 0.07 1.32 -0.90
C PRO A 200 -1.04 0.94 -1.89
N ILE A 201 -0.97 1.42 -3.13
CA ILE A 201 -1.99 1.10 -4.13
C ILE A 201 -1.91 -0.36 -4.59
N LEU A 202 -0.69 -0.93 -4.65
CA LEU A 202 -0.48 -2.34 -4.95
C LEU A 202 -1.01 -3.23 -3.83
N ALA A 203 -0.76 -2.86 -2.57
CA ALA A 203 -1.30 -3.56 -1.40
C ALA A 203 -2.84 -3.51 -1.39
N ASN A 204 -3.44 -2.35 -1.64
CA ASN A 204 -4.89 -2.23 -1.76
C ASN A 204 -5.47 -3.08 -2.89
N LEU A 205 -4.81 -3.14 -4.04
CA LEU A 205 -5.26 -3.98 -5.15
C LEU A 205 -5.16 -5.47 -4.80
N PHE A 206 -4.12 -5.88 -4.09
CA PHE A 206 -3.97 -7.25 -3.59
C PHE A 206 -5.09 -7.60 -2.61
N LEU A 207 -5.34 -6.74 -1.63
CA LEU A 207 -6.39 -6.94 -0.62
C LEU A 207 -7.80 -6.84 -1.20
N HIS A 208 -8.01 -6.07 -2.25
CA HIS A 208 -9.28 -6.07 -2.98
C HIS A 208 -9.67 -7.47 -3.44
N TYR A 209 -8.72 -8.27 -3.94
CA TYR A 209 -8.99 -9.65 -4.35
C TYR A 209 -8.92 -10.66 -3.22
N THR A 210 -8.03 -10.43 -2.25
CA THR A 210 -7.86 -11.35 -1.12
C THR A 210 -9.04 -11.28 -0.16
N PHE A 211 -9.50 -10.07 0.15
CA PHE A 211 -10.51 -9.81 1.17
C PHE A 211 -11.78 -9.16 0.60
N ASP A 212 -11.68 -7.95 0.03
CA ASP A 212 -12.86 -7.12 -0.26
C ASP A 212 -13.88 -7.83 -1.17
N ALA A 213 -13.43 -8.31 -2.34
CA ALA A 213 -14.27 -9.00 -3.30
C ALA A 213 -14.70 -10.40 -2.81
N TRP A 214 -13.88 -11.07 -2.00
CA TRP A 214 -14.21 -12.34 -1.39
C TRP A 214 -15.33 -12.16 -0.35
N MET A 215 -15.21 -11.18 0.56
CA MET A 215 -16.26 -10.86 1.53
C MET A 215 -17.59 -10.52 0.84
N THR A 216 -17.56 -9.67 -0.18
CA THR A 216 -18.76 -9.26 -0.90
C THR A 216 -19.47 -10.44 -1.59
N ARG A 217 -18.71 -11.45 -2.03
CA ARG A 217 -19.25 -12.63 -2.71
C ARG A 217 -19.73 -13.72 -1.74
N GLU A 218 -18.90 -14.05 -0.76
CA GLU A 218 -19.17 -15.19 0.13
C GLU A 218 -20.00 -14.81 1.37
N TYR A 219 -19.92 -13.54 1.79
CA TYR A 219 -20.58 -13.02 3.00
C TYR A 219 -21.30 -11.69 2.73
N PRO A 220 -22.23 -11.62 1.76
CA PRO A 220 -22.87 -10.37 1.33
C PRO A 220 -23.67 -9.68 2.45
N ASP A 221 -24.13 -10.42 3.44
CA ASP A 221 -24.93 -9.93 4.57
C ASP A 221 -24.10 -9.44 5.76
N LEU A 222 -22.76 -9.62 5.73
CA LEU A 222 -21.85 -9.18 6.79
C LEU A 222 -21.13 -7.90 6.38
N PRO A 223 -21.51 -6.75 6.94
CA PRO A 223 -20.81 -5.49 6.67
C PRO A 223 -19.40 -5.53 7.23
N TRP A 224 -18.48 -5.00 6.45
CA TRP A 224 -17.07 -4.92 6.83
C TRP A 224 -16.51 -3.53 6.56
N CYS A 225 -15.40 -3.21 7.21
CA CYS A 225 -14.64 -2.00 7.00
C CYS A 225 -13.14 -2.36 7.02
N ARG A 226 -12.38 -1.85 6.07
CA ARG A 226 -10.94 -2.09 6.01
C ARG A 226 -10.16 -0.78 5.89
N TYR A 227 -9.17 -0.62 6.74
CA TYR A 227 -8.19 0.45 6.64
C TYR A 227 -6.79 -0.14 6.49
N ALA A 228 -6.27 -0.15 5.26
CA ALA A 228 -5.02 -0.83 4.90
C ALA A 228 -5.06 -2.33 5.26
N ASP A 229 -4.20 -2.79 6.18
CA ASP A 229 -4.10 -4.15 6.70
C ASP A 229 -5.02 -4.45 7.89
N ASP A 230 -5.57 -3.42 8.53
CA ASP A 230 -6.55 -3.55 9.61
C ASP A 230 -7.96 -3.71 9.05
N GLY A 231 -8.70 -4.69 9.52
CA GLY A 231 -10.07 -4.91 9.10
C GLY A 231 -11.02 -5.27 10.23
N LEU A 232 -12.28 -4.92 10.03
CA LEU A 232 -13.40 -5.18 10.93
C LEU A 232 -14.54 -5.82 10.14
N VAL A 233 -15.15 -6.88 10.68
CA VAL A 233 -16.38 -7.45 10.14
C VAL A 233 -17.43 -7.53 11.23
N HIS A 234 -18.61 -7.01 10.94
CA HIS A 234 -19.74 -6.98 11.87
C HIS A 234 -20.57 -8.25 11.71
N CYS A 235 -20.76 -8.97 12.82
CA CYS A 235 -21.48 -10.24 12.91
C CYS A 235 -22.68 -10.12 13.86
N ARG A 236 -23.71 -10.94 13.62
CA ARG A 236 -24.92 -10.96 14.49
C ARG A 236 -24.68 -11.79 15.75
N THR A 237 -23.90 -12.86 15.63
CA THR A 237 -23.62 -13.79 16.74
C THR A 237 -22.12 -14.07 16.87
N GLU A 238 -21.71 -14.48 18.07
CA GLU A 238 -20.32 -14.93 18.32
C GLU A 238 -19.95 -16.13 17.46
N ALA A 239 -20.88 -17.09 17.31
CA ALA A 239 -20.65 -18.27 16.47
C ALA A 239 -20.39 -17.92 15.01
N GLU A 240 -21.10 -16.91 14.47
CA GLU A 240 -20.86 -16.37 13.13
C GLU A 240 -19.48 -15.75 13.02
N ALA A 241 -19.05 -14.96 14.02
CA ALA A 241 -17.71 -14.35 14.05
C ALA A 241 -16.60 -15.41 14.15
N VAL A 242 -16.80 -16.48 14.94
CA VAL A 242 -15.85 -17.59 15.07
C VAL A 242 -15.72 -18.36 13.74
N ALA A 243 -16.83 -18.68 13.10
CA ALA A 243 -16.84 -19.36 11.81
C ALA A 243 -16.17 -18.51 10.72
N LEU A 244 -16.48 -17.19 10.67
CA LEU A 244 -15.86 -16.26 9.74
C LEU A 244 -14.35 -16.14 9.98
N LYS A 245 -13.90 -16.08 11.24
CA LYS A 245 -12.46 -16.04 11.56
C LYS A 245 -11.71 -17.22 10.96
N ALA A 246 -12.27 -18.43 11.08
CA ALA A 246 -11.67 -19.63 10.51
C ALA A 246 -11.65 -19.59 8.97
N ALA A 247 -12.75 -19.17 8.35
CA ALA A 247 -12.84 -19.03 6.90
C ALA A 247 -11.89 -17.96 6.34
N LEU A 248 -11.78 -16.81 7.02
CA LEU A 248 -10.86 -15.74 6.64
C LEU A 248 -9.39 -16.19 6.80
N ALA A 249 -9.05 -16.93 7.85
CA ALA A 249 -7.71 -17.48 8.02
C ALA A 249 -7.33 -18.42 6.86
N ALA A 250 -8.23 -19.31 6.46
CA ALA A 250 -8.05 -20.19 5.31
C ALA A 250 -7.89 -19.38 4.01
N ARG A 251 -8.72 -18.35 3.82
CA ARG A 251 -8.66 -17.48 2.65
C ARG A 251 -7.34 -16.70 2.55
N LEU A 252 -6.84 -16.16 3.66
CA LEU A 252 -5.55 -15.48 3.71
C LEU A 252 -4.41 -16.45 3.37
N ALA A 253 -4.45 -17.68 3.90
CA ALA A 253 -3.45 -18.72 3.60
C ALA A 253 -3.42 -19.09 2.10
N GLU A 254 -4.58 -19.19 1.42
CA GLU A 254 -4.64 -19.34 -0.05
C GLU A 254 -3.93 -18.22 -0.81
N CYS A 255 -3.92 -17.02 -0.24
CA CYS A 255 -3.25 -15.84 -0.78
C CYS A 255 -1.83 -15.65 -0.23
N GLN A 256 -1.27 -16.65 0.45
CA GLN A 256 0.07 -16.63 1.06
C GLN A 256 0.25 -15.54 2.12
N LEU A 257 -0.84 -15.15 2.78
CA LEU A 257 -0.87 -14.24 3.92
C LEU A 257 -1.27 -14.98 5.20
N GLU A 258 -0.95 -14.37 6.32
CA GLU A 258 -1.27 -14.89 7.66
C GLU A 258 -2.02 -13.81 8.46
N MET A 259 -3.05 -14.23 9.17
CA MET A 259 -3.75 -13.39 10.14
C MET A 259 -2.84 -13.23 11.39
N HIS A 260 -2.74 -12.01 11.91
CA HIS A 260 -1.92 -11.76 13.10
C HIS A 260 -2.59 -12.38 14.34
N PRO A 261 -1.95 -13.36 15.02
CA PRO A 261 -2.62 -14.12 16.08
C PRO A 261 -3.03 -13.25 17.28
N ASP A 262 -2.14 -12.33 17.71
CA ASP A 262 -2.36 -11.51 18.92
C ASP A 262 -3.26 -10.30 18.69
N LYS A 263 -3.40 -9.85 17.44
CA LYS A 263 -4.19 -8.69 17.08
C LYS A 263 -5.56 -9.04 16.49
N THR A 264 -5.83 -10.32 16.25
CA THR A 264 -7.12 -10.78 15.75
C THR A 264 -8.01 -11.19 16.91
N LYS A 265 -9.14 -10.48 17.08
CA LYS A 265 -10.03 -10.63 18.23
C LYS A 265 -11.48 -10.70 17.78
N ILE A 266 -12.29 -11.38 18.58
CA ILE A 266 -13.75 -11.32 18.50
C ILE A 266 -14.20 -10.57 19.74
N VAL A 267 -14.91 -9.46 19.55
CA VAL A 267 -15.38 -8.57 20.63
C VAL A 267 -16.87 -8.36 20.54
N SER A 268 -17.53 -8.24 21.71
CA SER A 268 -18.93 -7.81 21.77
C SER A 268 -19.04 -6.32 21.53
N ALA A 269 -19.86 -5.90 20.57
CA ALA A 269 -20.09 -4.48 20.28
C ALA A 269 -20.90 -3.75 21.36
N ARG A 270 -21.48 -4.47 22.33
CA ARG A 270 -22.30 -3.93 23.42
C ARG A 270 -21.50 -3.46 24.64
N THR A 271 -20.20 -3.71 24.70
CA THR A 271 -19.35 -3.30 25.82
C THR A 271 -18.74 -1.92 25.55
N GLU A 272 -18.62 -1.07 26.59
CA GLU A 272 -17.96 0.25 26.51
C GLU A 272 -16.51 0.13 25.99
N ASP A 273 -15.88 -1.03 26.17
CA ASP A 273 -14.56 -1.36 25.65
C ASP A 273 -14.51 -1.43 24.12
N ALA A 274 -15.60 -1.71 23.41
CA ALA A 274 -15.62 -1.80 21.96
C ALA A 274 -15.35 -0.44 21.29
N GLU A 275 -15.93 0.65 21.80
CA GLU A 275 -15.67 2.01 21.29
C GLU A 275 -14.21 2.43 21.58
N ALA A 276 -13.70 2.11 22.75
CA ALA A 276 -12.30 2.40 23.12
C ALA A 276 -11.32 1.57 22.28
N HIS A 277 -11.65 0.32 21.99
CA HIS A 277 -10.84 -0.59 21.19
C HIS A 277 -10.77 -0.17 19.72
N ILE A 278 -11.91 0.17 19.13
CA ILE A 278 -12.02 0.67 17.74
C ILE A 278 -11.23 1.98 17.59
N ARG A 279 -11.29 2.88 18.59
CA ARG A 279 -10.48 4.11 18.61
C ARG A 279 -8.98 3.81 18.73
N ALA A 280 -8.58 2.89 19.57
CA ALA A 280 -7.17 2.55 19.80
C ALA A 280 -6.54 1.88 18.57
N HIS A 281 -7.26 1.00 17.86
CA HIS A 281 -6.79 0.35 16.64
C HIS A 281 -6.61 1.36 15.49
N ASN A 282 -7.60 2.22 15.28
CA ASN A 282 -7.58 3.20 14.19
C ASN A 282 -6.61 4.38 14.45
N LEU A 283 -6.33 4.75 15.72
CA LEU A 283 -5.31 5.74 16.06
C LEU A 283 -3.88 5.18 15.85
N ASN A 284 -3.69 3.88 16.02
CA ASN A 284 -2.40 3.24 15.74
C ASN A 284 -2.13 3.11 14.23
N SER A 285 -3.16 2.97 13.38
CA SER A 285 -3.03 2.95 11.93
C SER A 285 -2.87 4.35 11.32
N SER A 286 -3.40 5.41 11.96
CA SER A 286 -3.18 6.80 11.52
C SER A 286 -1.72 7.25 11.71
N ASP A 287 -1.02 6.74 12.74
CA ASP A 287 0.42 6.96 12.92
C ASP A 287 1.27 6.27 11.82
N THR A 288 0.74 5.25 11.14
CA THR A 288 1.41 4.65 9.96
C THR A 288 1.20 5.47 8.70
N ALA A 289 0.12 6.22 8.59
CA ALA A 289 -0.13 7.13 7.47
C ALA A 289 0.60 8.48 7.65
N SER A 290 0.77 8.97 8.89
CA SER A 290 1.51 10.20 9.21
C SER A 290 3.04 9.99 9.32
N GLY A 291 3.52 8.75 9.32
CA GLY A 291 4.95 8.44 9.25
C GLY A 291 5.64 8.82 7.93
N GLN A 292 4.94 9.49 7.01
CA GLN A 292 5.53 10.13 5.84
C GLN A 292 6.13 11.52 6.13
N GLY A 293 6.00 12.01 7.38
CA GLY A 293 6.57 13.26 7.84
C GLY A 293 7.54 13.07 9.00
N VAL A 294 8.61 12.30 8.82
CA VAL A 294 9.76 12.38 9.74
C VAL A 294 10.76 13.37 9.13
N GLN A 295 10.95 14.47 9.85
CA GLN A 295 11.92 15.54 9.62
C GLN A 295 13.34 15.02 9.36
#